data_eb29dae73e6d4dc36ebba482f7b5ed37
#
_entry.id   eb29dae73e6d4dc36ebba482f7b5ed37
#
_cell.length_a   1.000
_cell.length_b   1.000
_cell.length_c   1.000
_cell.angle_alpha   90.00
_cell.angle_beta   90.00
_cell.angle_gamma   90.00
#
_symmetry.space_group_name_H-M   'P 1'
#
loop_
_entity.id
_entity.type
_entity.pdbx_description
1 polymer ?
#
loop_
_entity_poly.entity_id
_entity_poly.type
_entity_poly.pdbx_seq_one_letter_code
_entity_poly.pdbx_strand_id
1 'polypeptide(L)'
;MNKRKFLTAIIALASVPLVSKKLLGASMETPTTIEKIHKTEAEWKQLLTPAQFNILREEGTERPTTSPLNGEKRQGAYVCAGCDLPLFTSDMKYDSGTGWPSFTTTIQGHVETRTDFKLIYPRTEYHCARCGGHQGHVFNDGPPPTGKRYCNNGLALKFIPV
;
A
#
# COMPACT_ATOMS: atom_id res chain seq x y z
N MET A 1 -22.48 47.15 78.09
CA MET A 1 -23.58 47.13 77.08
C MET A 1 -23.05 46.74 75.75
N ASN A 2 -23.24 45.47 75.34
CA ASN A 2 -22.61 44.85 74.23
C ASN A 2 -23.44 45.01 72.94
N LYS A 3 -22.81 45.54 71.89
CA LYS A 3 -23.42 45.57 70.61
C LYS A 3 -22.64 44.49 69.72
N ARG A 4 -23.34 43.35 69.45
CA ARG A 4 -22.90 42.30 68.55
C ARG A 4 -23.11 42.79 67.12
N LYS A 5 -21.98 42.86 66.39
CA LYS A 5 -22.04 43.08 64.95
C LYS A 5 -22.11 41.71 64.24
N PHE A 6 -23.22 41.47 63.51
CA PHE A 6 -23.40 40.33 62.63
C PHE A 6 -22.61 40.61 61.38
N LEU A 7 -21.62 39.74 61.06
CA LEU A 7 -20.94 39.76 59.81
C LEU A 7 -21.67 38.77 58.85
N THR A 8 -22.32 39.31 57.83
CA THR A 8 -22.92 38.52 56.78
C THR A 8 -21.88 38.18 55.74
N ALA A 9 -21.46 36.92 55.65
CA ALA A 9 -20.55 36.44 54.61
C ALA A 9 -21.35 36.17 53.32
N ILE A 10 -21.06 36.91 52.26
CA ILE A 10 -21.58 36.67 50.92
C ILE A 10 -20.69 35.62 50.26
N ILE A 11 -21.21 34.41 50.04
CA ILE A 11 -20.56 33.37 49.29
C ILE A 11 -20.81 33.67 47.79
N ALA A 12 -19.77 34.13 47.11
CA ALA A 12 -19.81 34.26 45.66
C ALA A 12 -19.61 32.84 45.02
N LEU A 13 -20.67 32.32 44.41
CA LEU A 13 -20.58 31.12 43.57
C LEU A 13 -19.87 31.50 42.29
N ALA A 14 -18.60 31.07 42.14
CA ALA A 14 -17.89 31.13 40.89
C ALA A 14 -18.36 30.02 39.96
N SER A 15 -19.13 30.39 38.93
CA SER A 15 -19.51 29.48 37.83
C SER A 15 -18.33 29.20 36.94
N VAL A 16 -17.80 27.97 37.03
CA VAL A 16 -16.75 27.47 36.13
C VAL A 16 -17.41 27.06 34.80
N PRO A 17 -17.02 27.62 33.65
CA PRO A 17 -17.57 27.16 32.39
C PRO A 17 -17.04 25.76 32.08
N LEU A 18 -17.99 24.82 31.92
CA LEU A 18 -17.72 23.47 31.49
C LEU A 18 -17.28 23.52 30.00
N VAL A 19 -15.96 23.49 29.74
CA VAL A 19 -15.42 23.37 28.39
C VAL A 19 -15.68 21.94 27.93
N SER A 20 -16.76 21.73 27.18
CA SER A 20 -16.98 20.48 26.45
C SER A 20 -15.90 20.28 25.43
N LYS A 21 -14.92 19.43 25.73
CA LYS A 21 -13.99 18.88 24.73
C LYS A 21 -14.81 18.05 23.74
N LYS A 22 -15.13 18.65 22.59
CA LYS A 22 -15.60 17.90 21.43
C LYS A 22 -14.51 16.88 21.07
N LEU A 23 -14.73 15.59 21.42
CA LEU A 23 -13.97 14.51 20.83
C LEU A 23 -14.24 14.55 19.32
N LEU A 24 -13.26 15.01 18.53
CA LEU A 24 -13.24 14.70 17.11
C LEU A 24 -13.13 13.18 17.01
N GLY A 25 -14.25 12.54 16.70
CA GLY A 25 -14.24 11.14 16.31
C GLY A 25 -13.34 11.00 15.07
N ALA A 26 -12.22 10.28 15.22
CA ALA A 26 -11.48 9.79 14.07
C ALA A 26 -12.48 8.99 13.24
N SER A 27 -12.83 9.50 12.05
CA SER A 27 -13.57 8.73 11.08
C SER A 27 -12.70 7.52 10.75
N MET A 28 -13.11 6.33 11.18
CA MET A 28 -12.59 5.07 10.66
C MET A 28 -12.97 5.08 9.17
N GLU A 29 -11.98 5.39 8.33
CA GLU A 29 -12.13 5.19 6.89
C GLU A 29 -12.48 3.72 6.68
N THR A 30 -13.69 3.46 6.21
CA THR A 30 -14.10 2.12 5.78
C THR A 30 -13.12 1.68 4.71
N PRO A 31 -12.53 0.47 4.79
CA PRO A 31 -11.63 -0.01 3.75
C PRO A 31 -12.35 0.06 2.42
N THR A 32 -11.84 0.88 1.52
CA THR A 32 -12.42 1.02 0.18
C THR A 32 -12.30 -0.35 -0.51
N THR A 33 -13.42 -1.03 -0.67
CA THR A 33 -13.46 -2.32 -1.36
C THR A 33 -13.04 -2.10 -2.82
N ILE A 34 -11.96 -2.74 -3.23
CA ILE A 34 -11.46 -2.63 -4.60
C ILE A 34 -12.35 -3.48 -5.52
N GLU A 35 -13.01 -2.82 -6.45
CA GLU A 35 -13.81 -3.49 -7.47
C GLU A 35 -12.91 -4.35 -8.37
N LYS A 36 -13.24 -5.64 -8.50
CA LYS A 36 -12.50 -6.60 -9.34
C LYS A 36 -12.80 -6.37 -10.82
N ILE A 37 -11.76 -6.46 -11.64
CA ILE A 37 -11.86 -6.41 -13.10
C ILE A 37 -11.67 -7.83 -13.66
N HIS A 38 -12.66 -8.27 -14.41
CA HIS A 38 -12.61 -9.55 -15.11
C HIS A 38 -12.60 -9.29 -16.63
N LYS A 39 -11.60 -9.84 -17.32
CA LYS A 39 -11.43 -9.76 -18.76
C LYS A 39 -11.03 -11.13 -19.28
N THR A 40 -11.45 -11.44 -20.51
CA THR A 40 -11.02 -12.62 -21.24
C THR A 40 -9.54 -12.53 -21.61
N GLU A 41 -8.94 -13.65 -21.92
CA GLU A 41 -7.55 -13.71 -22.41
C GLU A 41 -7.35 -12.86 -23.67
N ALA A 42 -8.31 -12.90 -24.59
CA ALA A 42 -8.27 -12.12 -25.81
C ALA A 42 -8.26 -10.60 -25.55
N GLU A 43 -9.08 -10.13 -24.61
CA GLU A 43 -9.10 -8.73 -24.20
C GLU A 43 -7.77 -8.31 -23.53
N TRP A 44 -7.18 -9.17 -22.68
CA TRP A 44 -5.88 -8.90 -22.09
C TRP A 44 -4.77 -8.82 -23.15
N LYS A 45 -4.79 -9.70 -24.15
CA LYS A 45 -3.82 -9.68 -25.27
C LYS A 45 -3.93 -8.42 -26.12
N GLN A 46 -5.10 -7.79 -26.20
CA GLN A 46 -5.27 -6.51 -26.89
C GLN A 46 -4.74 -5.32 -26.08
N LEU A 47 -4.78 -5.40 -24.73
CA LEU A 47 -4.42 -4.31 -23.84
C LEU A 47 -2.94 -4.33 -23.42
N LEU A 48 -2.33 -5.49 -23.38
CA LEU A 48 -0.98 -5.72 -22.88
C LEU A 48 -0.02 -6.02 -24.03
N THR A 49 1.22 -5.57 -23.91
CA THR A 49 2.27 -6.09 -24.78
C THR A 49 2.47 -7.60 -24.51
N PRO A 50 3.01 -8.38 -25.47
CA PRO A 50 3.27 -9.80 -25.23
C PRO A 50 4.13 -10.07 -23.98
N ALA A 51 5.12 -9.22 -23.72
CA ALA A 51 5.96 -9.34 -22.53
C ALA A 51 5.18 -9.06 -21.23
N GLN A 52 4.32 -8.02 -21.21
CA GLN A 52 3.45 -7.75 -20.07
C GLN A 52 2.41 -8.84 -19.86
N PHE A 53 1.85 -9.38 -20.94
CA PHE A 53 0.90 -10.48 -20.86
C PHE A 53 1.54 -11.72 -20.24
N ASN A 54 2.73 -12.09 -20.69
CA ASN A 54 3.48 -13.21 -20.09
C ASN A 54 3.68 -13.02 -18.58
N ILE A 55 4.07 -11.82 -18.12
CA ILE A 55 4.24 -11.56 -16.69
C ILE A 55 2.89 -11.57 -15.95
N LEU A 56 1.95 -10.73 -16.38
CA LEU A 56 0.73 -10.44 -15.63
C LEU A 56 -0.30 -11.59 -15.67
N ARG A 57 -0.31 -12.38 -16.74
CA ARG A 57 -1.34 -13.40 -16.98
C ARG A 57 -0.84 -14.84 -16.97
N GLU A 58 0.44 -15.05 -17.35
CA GLU A 58 1.06 -16.38 -17.39
C GLU A 58 2.07 -16.57 -16.24
N GLU A 59 2.17 -15.58 -15.31
CA GLU A 59 3.06 -15.60 -14.14
C GLU A 59 4.53 -15.81 -14.53
N GLY A 60 4.94 -15.18 -15.64
CA GLY A 60 6.33 -15.15 -16.07
C GLY A 60 7.22 -14.32 -15.15
N THR A 61 8.49 -14.34 -15.43
CA THR A 61 9.48 -13.50 -14.73
C THR A 61 10.39 -12.84 -15.77
N GLU A 62 10.55 -11.51 -15.66
CA GLU A 62 11.51 -10.79 -16.50
C GLU A 62 12.95 -11.12 -16.10
N ARG A 63 13.91 -10.90 -17.02
CA ARG A 63 15.32 -11.08 -16.69
C ARG A 63 15.78 -10.06 -15.65
N PRO A 64 16.67 -10.45 -14.71
CA PRO A 64 17.20 -9.50 -13.74
C PRO A 64 17.94 -8.36 -14.43
N THR A 65 17.93 -7.18 -13.82
CA THR A 65 18.63 -5.96 -14.26
C THR A 65 18.11 -5.32 -15.56
N THR A 66 17.03 -5.86 -16.16
CA THR A 66 16.48 -5.32 -17.42
C THR A 66 15.46 -4.20 -17.23
N SER A 67 14.84 -4.12 -16.07
CA SER A 67 13.84 -3.09 -15.80
C SER A 67 14.44 -1.69 -15.64
N PRO A 68 13.98 -0.68 -16.39
CA PRO A 68 14.36 0.71 -16.14
C PRO A 68 13.91 1.21 -14.77
N LEU A 69 12.89 0.58 -14.17
CA LEU A 69 12.38 0.95 -12.85
C LEU A 69 13.35 0.60 -11.70
N ASN A 70 14.39 -0.19 -11.94
CA ASN A 70 15.45 -0.41 -10.95
C ASN A 70 16.10 0.92 -10.55
N GLY A 71 16.43 1.76 -11.53
CA GLY A 71 17.07 3.06 -11.33
C GLY A 71 16.11 4.22 -11.05
N GLU A 72 14.79 4.02 -11.04
CA GLU A 72 13.82 5.09 -10.81
C GLU A 72 13.90 5.60 -9.35
N LYS A 73 14.14 6.92 -9.19
CA LYS A 73 14.31 7.58 -7.87
C LYS A 73 13.40 8.80 -7.68
N ARG A 74 12.62 9.17 -8.71
CA ARG A 74 11.69 10.30 -8.61
C ARG A 74 10.55 9.96 -7.66
N GLN A 75 9.93 11.02 -7.12
CA GLN A 75 8.68 10.87 -6.35
C GLN A 75 7.53 10.51 -7.27
N GLY A 76 6.68 9.58 -6.83
CA GLY A 76 5.55 9.12 -7.62
C GLY A 76 4.94 7.81 -7.12
N ALA A 77 4.06 7.27 -7.94
CA ALA A 77 3.38 6.01 -7.68
C ALA A 77 3.77 4.94 -8.72
N TYR A 78 3.88 3.70 -8.26
CA TYR A 78 4.00 2.52 -9.10
C TYR A 78 2.63 1.86 -9.20
N VAL A 79 2.07 1.85 -10.41
CA VAL A 79 0.73 1.34 -10.67
C VAL A 79 0.80 0.03 -11.45
N CYS A 80 -0.21 -0.82 -11.28
CA CYS A 80 -0.32 -2.07 -12.05
C CYS A 80 -0.41 -1.78 -13.55
N ALA A 81 0.47 -2.38 -14.35
CA ALA A 81 0.48 -2.18 -15.81
C ALA A 81 -0.81 -2.63 -16.50
N GLY A 82 -1.57 -3.54 -15.88
CA GLY A 82 -2.82 -4.06 -16.43
C GLY A 82 -4.07 -3.22 -16.15
N CYS A 83 -4.09 -2.45 -15.03
CA CYS A 83 -5.34 -1.79 -14.62
C CYS A 83 -5.16 -0.44 -13.91
N ASP A 84 -3.94 0.07 -13.86
CA ASP A 84 -3.57 1.35 -13.25
C ASP A 84 -3.92 1.50 -11.75
N LEU A 85 -4.18 0.39 -11.03
CA LEU A 85 -4.29 0.43 -9.58
C LEU A 85 -2.93 0.78 -8.98
N PRO A 86 -2.80 1.85 -8.16
CA PRO A 86 -1.56 2.12 -7.42
C PRO A 86 -1.24 0.96 -6.47
N LEU A 87 -0.02 0.44 -6.54
CA LEU A 87 0.43 -0.67 -5.69
C LEU A 87 1.47 -0.23 -4.67
N PHE A 88 2.34 0.71 -5.08
CA PHE A 88 3.42 1.22 -4.23
C PHE A 88 3.62 2.72 -4.46
N THR A 89 4.25 3.37 -3.47
CA THR A 89 4.80 4.72 -3.61
C THR A 89 6.32 4.67 -3.68
N SER A 90 6.95 5.75 -4.13
CA SER A 90 8.42 5.86 -4.19
C SER A 90 9.09 5.67 -2.82
N ASP A 91 8.44 6.06 -1.73
CA ASP A 91 8.97 5.91 -0.36
C ASP A 91 9.06 4.45 0.10
N MET A 92 8.31 3.56 -0.53
CA MET A 92 8.35 2.12 -0.24
C MET A 92 9.48 1.42 -0.99
N LYS A 93 10.05 2.08 -2.02
CA LYS A 93 11.06 1.48 -2.91
C LYS A 93 12.46 1.54 -2.29
N TYR A 94 13.21 0.45 -2.49
CA TYR A 94 14.64 0.41 -2.17
C TYR A 94 15.39 -0.46 -3.18
N ASP A 95 16.71 -0.33 -3.19
CA ASP A 95 17.59 -1.19 -3.99
C ASP A 95 17.94 -2.44 -3.17
N SER A 96 17.42 -3.58 -3.59
CA SER A 96 17.70 -4.87 -2.95
C SER A 96 18.95 -5.56 -3.51
N GLY A 97 19.55 -5.05 -4.57
CA GLY A 97 20.68 -5.70 -5.26
C GLY A 97 20.29 -6.95 -6.06
N THR A 98 19.01 -7.35 -6.07
CA THR A 98 18.56 -8.60 -6.73
C THR A 98 18.34 -8.44 -8.24
N GLY A 99 18.30 -7.21 -8.74
CA GLY A 99 18.08 -6.91 -10.16
C GLY A 99 16.63 -6.69 -10.56
N TRP A 100 15.71 -6.68 -9.61
CA TRP A 100 14.30 -6.34 -9.81
C TRP A 100 13.87 -5.17 -8.91
N PRO A 101 12.91 -4.34 -9.35
CA PRO A 101 12.33 -3.32 -8.48
C PRO A 101 11.81 -3.95 -7.18
N SER A 102 12.21 -3.42 -6.04
CA SER A 102 11.90 -3.98 -4.74
C SER A 102 11.29 -2.95 -3.80
N PHE A 103 10.30 -3.37 -2.99
CA PHE A 103 9.56 -2.50 -2.08
C PHE A 103 9.48 -3.14 -0.70
N THR A 104 9.48 -2.32 0.35
CA THR A 104 9.41 -2.76 1.76
C THR A 104 7.99 -3.09 2.22
N THR A 105 6.99 -2.50 1.56
CA THR A 105 5.56 -2.66 1.86
C THR A 105 4.74 -2.36 0.60
N THR A 106 3.42 -2.47 0.69
CA THR A 106 2.46 -2.15 -0.38
C THR A 106 1.40 -1.18 0.12
N ILE A 107 0.67 -0.54 -0.77
CA ILE A 107 -0.55 0.18 -0.40
C ILE A 107 -1.55 -0.85 0.15
N GLN A 108 -2.07 -0.60 1.34
CA GLN A 108 -2.93 -1.55 2.05
C GLN A 108 -4.16 -1.94 1.22
N GLY A 109 -4.39 -3.24 1.09
CA GLY A 109 -5.53 -3.80 0.34
C GLY A 109 -5.36 -3.78 -1.18
N HIS A 110 -4.27 -3.24 -1.74
CA HIS A 110 -4.07 -3.14 -3.20
C HIS A 110 -3.37 -4.35 -3.82
N VAL A 111 -2.84 -5.25 -2.99
CA VAL A 111 -2.31 -6.55 -3.41
C VAL A 111 -2.96 -7.68 -2.61
N GLU A 112 -3.05 -8.84 -3.22
CA GLU A 112 -3.43 -10.11 -2.59
C GLU A 112 -2.28 -11.09 -2.76
N THR A 113 -2.22 -12.13 -1.91
CA THR A 113 -1.16 -13.12 -1.93
C THR A 113 -1.72 -14.51 -2.02
N ARG A 114 -0.94 -15.44 -2.60
CA ARG A 114 -1.21 -16.86 -2.59
C ARG A 114 0.09 -17.66 -2.51
N THR A 115 0.00 -18.93 -2.16
CA THR A 115 1.16 -19.83 -2.18
C THR A 115 1.42 -20.29 -3.61
N ASP A 116 2.65 -20.15 -4.06
CA ASP A 116 3.16 -20.61 -5.36
C ASP A 116 4.01 -21.86 -5.17
N PHE A 117 3.64 -22.94 -5.84
CA PHE A 117 4.29 -24.25 -5.81
C PHE A 117 5.03 -24.59 -7.12
N LYS A 118 5.28 -23.61 -8.02
CA LYS A 118 5.96 -23.87 -9.30
C LYS A 118 7.41 -24.35 -9.15
N LEU A 119 8.03 -24.04 -8.01
CA LEU A 119 9.36 -24.55 -7.65
C LEU A 119 9.28 -25.66 -6.59
N ILE A 120 10.42 -26.31 -6.32
CA ILE A 120 10.54 -27.41 -5.33
C ILE A 120 10.12 -26.96 -3.91
N TYR A 121 10.28 -25.69 -3.59
CA TYR A 121 9.86 -25.08 -2.32
C TYR A 121 8.77 -24.05 -2.54
N PRO A 122 7.80 -23.93 -1.61
CA PRO A 122 6.73 -22.98 -1.72
C PRO A 122 7.24 -21.53 -1.58
N ARG A 123 6.70 -20.62 -2.39
CA ARG A 123 6.94 -19.19 -2.31
C ARG A 123 5.63 -18.47 -2.08
N THR A 124 5.68 -17.24 -1.60
CA THR A 124 4.51 -16.36 -1.53
C THR A 124 4.49 -15.46 -2.77
N GLU A 125 3.59 -15.77 -3.69
CA GLU A 125 3.27 -14.92 -4.83
C GLU A 125 2.36 -13.79 -4.39
N TYR A 126 2.48 -12.62 -5.02
CA TYR A 126 1.49 -11.56 -4.88
C TYR A 126 1.04 -11.01 -6.24
N HIS A 127 -0.21 -10.53 -6.27
CA HIS A 127 -0.87 -10.04 -7.46
C HIS A 127 -1.73 -8.80 -7.15
N CYS A 128 -2.07 -8.06 -8.19
CA CYS A 128 -2.92 -6.89 -8.11
C CYS A 128 -4.32 -7.26 -7.60
N ALA A 129 -4.79 -6.61 -6.54
CA ALA A 129 -6.10 -6.86 -5.95
C ALA A 129 -7.26 -6.56 -6.91
N ARG A 130 -7.09 -5.64 -7.88
CA ARG A 130 -8.15 -5.27 -8.85
C ARG A 130 -8.26 -6.25 -10.02
N CYS A 131 -7.16 -6.57 -10.69
CA CYS A 131 -7.21 -7.34 -11.93
C CYS A 131 -6.62 -8.74 -11.82
N GLY A 132 -6.08 -9.12 -10.65
CA GLY A 132 -5.45 -10.42 -10.43
C GLY A 132 -4.13 -10.60 -11.20
N GLY A 133 -3.56 -9.53 -11.77
CA GLY A 133 -2.31 -9.61 -12.51
C GLY A 133 -1.11 -9.90 -11.61
N HIS A 134 -0.35 -10.96 -11.95
CA HIS A 134 0.87 -11.34 -11.24
C HIS A 134 1.87 -10.17 -11.20
N GLN A 135 2.42 -9.90 -10.03
CA GLN A 135 3.40 -8.85 -9.82
C GLN A 135 4.80 -9.41 -9.52
N GLY A 136 4.85 -10.45 -8.71
CA GLY A 136 6.09 -11.05 -8.26
C GLY A 136 5.92 -11.88 -6.98
N HIS A 137 6.96 -11.90 -6.16
CA HIS A 137 6.99 -12.69 -4.91
C HIS A 137 7.43 -11.83 -3.73
N VAL A 138 6.93 -12.16 -2.55
CA VAL A 138 7.34 -11.52 -1.29
C VAL A 138 8.25 -12.46 -0.50
N PHE A 139 9.34 -11.91 0.00
CA PHE A 139 10.37 -12.58 0.78
C PHE A 139 10.51 -11.93 2.16
N ASN A 140 11.15 -12.64 3.10
CA ASN A 140 11.38 -12.17 4.48
C ASN A 140 12.84 -11.69 4.68
N ASP A 141 13.48 -11.21 3.64
CA ASP A 141 14.86 -10.75 3.60
C ASP A 141 14.97 -9.24 3.31
N GLY A 142 13.90 -8.51 3.53
CA GLY A 142 13.84 -7.05 3.37
C GLY A 142 14.37 -6.29 4.59
N PRO A 143 14.52 -4.96 4.47
CA PRO A 143 14.98 -4.11 5.56
C PRO A 143 13.88 -3.88 6.63
N PRO A 144 14.28 -3.45 7.85
CA PRO A 144 13.34 -2.93 8.82
C PRO A 144 12.52 -1.75 8.24
N PRO A 145 11.32 -1.48 8.77
CA PRO A 145 10.67 -2.13 9.92
C PRO A 145 9.91 -3.40 9.57
N THR A 146 9.60 -3.66 8.28
CA THR A 146 8.72 -4.77 7.90
C THR A 146 9.47 -6.10 7.78
N GLY A 147 10.76 -6.09 7.48
CA GLY A 147 11.53 -7.28 7.14
C GLY A 147 11.08 -7.92 5.81
N LYS A 148 10.17 -7.29 5.06
CA LYS A 148 9.63 -7.82 3.81
C LYS A 148 10.32 -7.20 2.61
N ARG A 149 10.49 -8.02 1.57
CA ARG A 149 10.88 -7.59 0.23
C ARG A 149 9.83 -8.05 -0.77
N TYR A 150 9.07 -7.09 -1.28
CA TYR A 150 8.19 -7.30 -2.43
C TYR A 150 9.04 -7.15 -3.71
N CYS A 151 9.46 -8.28 -4.27
CA CYS A 151 10.24 -8.34 -5.50
C CYS A 151 9.29 -8.31 -6.68
N ASN A 152 9.30 -7.22 -7.45
CA ASN A 152 8.32 -6.97 -8.50
C ASN A 152 8.93 -7.10 -9.89
N ASN A 153 8.21 -7.68 -10.82
CA ASN A 153 8.54 -7.57 -12.23
C ASN A 153 8.29 -6.14 -12.70
N GLY A 154 9.29 -5.46 -13.24
CA GLY A 154 9.14 -4.08 -13.70
C GLY A 154 8.15 -3.95 -14.86
N LEU A 155 8.03 -4.95 -15.73
CA LEU A 155 7.04 -5.01 -16.80
C LEU A 155 5.59 -5.07 -16.27
N ALA A 156 5.38 -5.51 -15.02
CA ALA A 156 4.08 -5.52 -14.36
C ALA A 156 3.68 -4.15 -13.80
N LEU A 157 4.57 -3.15 -13.83
CA LEU A 157 4.38 -1.81 -13.30
C LEU A 157 4.48 -0.73 -14.39
N LYS A 158 3.81 0.40 -14.12
CA LYS A 158 4.08 1.71 -14.71
C LYS A 158 4.45 2.67 -13.58
N PHE A 159 5.36 3.59 -13.83
CA PHE A 159 5.69 4.66 -12.90
C PHE A 159 4.97 5.95 -13.32
N ILE A 160 4.29 6.58 -12.39
CA ILE A 160 3.58 7.85 -12.56
C ILE A 160 4.26 8.86 -11.63
N PRO A 161 5.05 9.81 -12.17
CA PRO A 161 5.68 10.86 -11.37
C PRO A 161 4.63 11.85 -10.85
N VAL A 162 4.90 12.48 -9.70
CA VAL A 162 4.16 13.63 -9.16
C VAL A 162 4.89 14.92 -9.48
#